data_2c69b61c9c4881546cc56809724c5942
#
_entry.id   2c69b61c9c4881546cc56809724c5942
#
_cell.length_a   1.000
_cell.length_b   1.000
_cell.length_c   1.000
_cell.angle_alpha   90.00
_cell.angle_beta   90.00
_cell.angle_gamma   90.00
#
_symmetry.space_group_name_H-M   'P 1'
#
loop_
_entity.id
_entity.type
_entity.pdbx_description
1 polymer ?
#
loop_
_entity_poly.entity_id
_entity_poly.type
_entity_poly.pdbx_seq_one_letter_code
_entity_poly.pdbx_strand_id
1 'polypeptide(L)'
;MSSAQVRPIEGSTSTIAESGSFASHMKTLERKIPLRAKYENFIGGQWVAPAKGGYFDNISPTTGQVICKIARSQAEDVERAVDAAHAAAPAWGRTAVAERARVLNKIADRMEQYLPFLAAVETYDNGKPIRETNLADMPLAVDHFRYFASCVRAQEGSLGELDDDTVAYHYHEPLGVVAQIIPWNFPILMAAWKLAPAIAAGNTVVIKPAEQTPLSLLVFAELIQDIVPPGVLNIINGFGLEAGKPLASNPRIAKVAFTGETTTGRLIMQYASENIIPVTLELGGKSPNIFFADVMRDDDDFVDKALEGFAMFALNQGEVCTCPSRALVQRSIYDRFMEKAIARVEKIRQGDPYDMSTQIGAQASNDQYEKILSYIDIGKKEGAKVLTGGVANKQSGDLAGGYYIKPTVFEGHNKMRVFQEEIFGPVVSVTTFDTPEQAMEIANDTLYGLGAGVWTRDLNTAYRFGRGIKAGRVWTNCYHAYPAHAAFGGYKKSGIGRETHKMMLDHYQQTKNVLVSYSTKALGFF
;
A
#
# COMPACT_ATOMS: atom_id res chain seq x y z
N MET A 1 -10.29 8.51 25.91
CA MET A 1 -9.05 9.16 25.47
C MET A 1 -9.16 9.37 23.98
N SER A 2 -9.07 10.61 23.56
CA SER A 2 -9.41 11.16 22.24
C SER A 2 -8.80 10.37 21.10
N SER A 3 -9.63 10.04 20.10
CA SER A 3 -9.19 9.66 18.76
C SER A 3 -8.15 10.68 18.29
N ALA A 4 -6.96 10.21 17.92
CA ALA A 4 -5.99 11.05 17.24
C ALA A 4 -6.55 11.40 15.85
N GLN A 5 -7.42 12.40 15.80
CA GLN A 5 -7.61 13.19 14.61
C GLN A 5 -6.27 13.88 14.34
N VAL A 6 -5.61 13.49 13.26
CA VAL A 6 -4.52 14.29 12.70
C VAL A 6 -5.11 15.67 12.45
N ARG A 7 -4.78 16.65 13.29
CA ARG A 7 -5.19 18.03 13.05
C ARG A 7 -4.52 18.50 11.77
N PRO A 8 -5.24 19.14 10.85
CA PRO A 8 -4.61 19.80 9.72
C PRO A 8 -3.61 20.83 10.27
N ILE A 9 -2.42 20.87 9.72
CA ILE A 9 -1.44 21.92 10.01
C ILE A 9 -2.07 23.22 9.49
N GLU A 10 -2.43 24.12 10.39
CA GLU A 10 -2.94 25.44 10.02
C GLU A 10 -1.87 26.16 9.21
N GLY A 11 -2.15 26.41 7.94
CA GLY A 11 -1.28 27.20 7.05
C GLY A 11 -1.06 26.68 5.64
N SER A 12 -1.44 25.42 5.30
CA SER A 12 -1.17 24.87 3.96
C SER A 12 -2.38 24.65 3.05
N THR A 13 -3.59 24.95 3.52
CA THR A 13 -4.85 24.62 2.80
C THR A 13 -5.28 25.65 1.77
N SER A 14 -4.61 26.78 1.62
CA SER A 14 -5.15 27.91 0.87
C SER A 14 -4.81 27.99 -0.62
N THR A 15 -4.07 27.04 -1.21
CA THR A 15 -3.59 27.20 -2.60
C THR A 15 -4.09 26.18 -3.62
N ILE A 16 -4.83 25.15 -3.21
CA ILE A 16 -5.40 24.15 -4.14
C ILE A 16 -6.94 24.17 -4.15
N ALA A 17 -7.57 24.84 -3.18
CA ALA A 17 -9.02 24.86 -2.98
C ALA A 17 -9.78 25.93 -3.79
N GLU A 18 -9.15 26.60 -4.77
CA GLU A 18 -9.88 27.50 -5.66
C GLU A 18 -10.60 26.69 -6.75
N SER A 19 -11.88 26.96 -6.94
CA SER A 19 -12.78 26.35 -7.92
C SER A 19 -12.27 26.55 -9.36
N GLY A 20 -11.39 25.67 -9.81
CA GLY A 20 -10.88 25.62 -11.17
C GLY A 20 -11.20 24.28 -11.82
N SER A 21 -11.29 24.24 -13.16
CA SER A 21 -11.37 22.99 -13.90
C SER A 21 -10.09 22.16 -13.70
N PHE A 22 -10.15 20.84 -13.93
CA PHE A 22 -8.99 19.95 -13.94
C PHE A 22 -7.79 20.55 -14.72
N ALA A 23 -8.06 21.10 -15.92
CA ALA A 23 -7.03 21.77 -16.73
C ALA A 23 -6.40 22.99 -16.04
N SER A 24 -7.16 23.75 -15.23
CA SER A 24 -6.65 24.89 -14.46
C SER A 24 -5.76 24.44 -13.32
N HIS A 25 -6.13 23.38 -12.62
CA HIS A 25 -5.29 22.79 -11.57
C HIS A 25 -3.97 22.25 -12.13
N MET A 26 -4.01 21.60 -13.29
CA MET A 26 -2.80 21.12 -13.97
C MET A 26 -1.84 22.24 -14.33
N LYS A 27 -2.33 23.35 -14.89
CA LYS A 27 -1.49 24.54 -15.18
C LYS A 27 -0.85 25.13 -13.92
N THR A 28 -1.53 25.05 -12.78
CA THR A 28 -0.98 25.51 -11.50
C THR A 28 0.13 24.60 -10.99
N LEU A 29 0.01 23.28 -11.15
CA LEU A 29 1.05 22.31 -10.84
C LEU A 29 2.30 22.52 -11.71
N GLU A 30 2.13 22.65 -13.01
CA GLU A 30 3.22 22.91 -13.99
C GLU A 30 3.99 24.18 -13.70
N ARG A 31 3.37 25.21 -13.09
CA ARG A 31 4.03 26.46 -12.70
C ARG A 31 4.85 26.34 -11.42
N LYS A 32 4.50 25.43 -10.50
CA LYS A 32 5.20 25.28 -9.21
C LYS A 32 6.45 24.43 -9.33
N ILE A 33 6.35 23.29 -10.00
CA ILE A 33 7.49 22.46 -10.42
C ILE A 33 7.09 21.88 -11.78
N PRO A 34 7.78 22.25 -12.86
CA PRO A 34 7.43 21.77 -14.18
C PRO A 34 7.64 20.26 -14.25
N LEU A 35 6.54 19.51 -14.45
CA LEU A 35 6.63 18.08 -14.73
C LEU A 35 7.37 17.88 -16.06
N ARG A 36 8.22 16.87 -16.12
CA ARG A 36 8.96 16.55 -17.34
C ARG A 36 8.05 15.87 -18.35
N ALA A 37 8.19 16.20 -19.63
CA ALA A 37 7.52 15.48 -20.71
C ALA A 37 8.00 14.01 -20.82
N LYS A 38 9.18 13.72 -20.24
CA LYS A 38 9.81 12.40 -20.27
C LYS A 38 10.61 12.17 -18.99
N TYR A 39 10.38 11.01 -18.35
CA TYR A 39 11.14 10.55 -17.19
C TYR A 39 12.01 9.35 -17.55
N GLU A 40 13.22 9.36 -17.07
CA GLU A 40 14.23 8.31 -17.21
C GLU A 40 14.28 7.45 -15.92
N ASN A 41 15.16 6.45 -15.90
CA ASN A 41 15.47 5.73 -14.67
C ASN A 41 16.32 6.60 -13.75
N PHE A 42 16.21 6.42 -12.44
CA PHE A 42 17.08 7.07 -11.45
C PHE A 42 18.07 6.04 -10.92
N ILE A 43 19.33 6.10 -11.36
CA ILE A 43 20.36 5.10 -11.05
C ILE A 43 21.63 5.79 -10.59
N GLY A 44 22.18 5.38 -9.43
CA GLY A 44 23.44 5.93 -8.91
C GLY A 44 23.39 7.43 -8.64
N GLY A 45 22.19 7.99 -8.34
CA GLY A 45 21.99 9.42 -8.14
C GLY A 45 21.87 10.22 -9.44
N GLN A 46 21.71 9.58 -10.58
CA GLN A 46 21.62 10.20 -11.91
C GLN A 46 20.36 9.73 -12.66
N TRP A 47 19.84 10.59 -13.53
CA TRP A 47 18.78 10.26 -14.47
C TRP A 47 19.40 9.61 -15.71
N VAL A 48 19.03 8.35 -15.99
CA VAL A 48 19.68 7.50 -16.99
C VAL A 48 18.64 6.99 -17.98
N ALA A 49 18.86 7.25 -19.27
CA ALA A 49 18.02 6.73 -20.33
C ALA A 49 18.00 5.19 -20.35
N PRO A 50 16.85 4.56 -20.69
CA PRO A 50 16.78 3.11 -20.81
C PRO A 50 17.76 2.58 -21.87
N ALA A 51 18.41 1.45 -21.59
CA ALA A 51 19.49 0.90 -22.41
C ALA A 51 19.13 0.74 -23.90
N LYS A 52 17.88 0.38 -24.18
CA LYS A 52 17.35 0.21 -25.53
C LYS A 52 16.60 1.42 -26.07
N GLY A 53 16.61 2.56 -25.35
CA GLY A 53 15.97 3.81 -25.76
C GLY A 53 14.44 3.74 -25.83
N GLY A 54 13.79 2.71 -25.26
CA GLY A 54 12.33 2.53 -25.27
C GLY A 54 11.65 3.34 -24.17
N TYR A 55 10.46 3.88 -24.48
CA TYR A 55 9.59 4.57 -23.54
C TYR A 55 8.15 4.11 -23.72
N PHE A 56 7.33 4.22 -22.70
CA PHE A 56 5.87 4.00 -22.75
C PHE A 56 5.14 5.23 -22.26
N ASP A 57 3.87 5.32 -22.63
CA ASP A 57 3.02 6.44 -22.23
C ASP A 57 2.44 6.19 -20.83
N ASN A 58 2.57 7.19 -19.95
CA ASN A 58 1.85 7.26 -18.70
C ASN A 58 0.51 7.95 -18.94
N ILE A 59 -0.60 7.28 -18.60
CA ILE A 59 -1.96 7.72 -18.92
C ILE A 59 -2.65 8.22 -17.64
N SER A 60 -3.23 9.42 -17.70
CA SER A 60 -4.11 9.89 -16.63
C SER A 60 -5.41 9.09 -16.61
N PRO A 61 -5.73 8.38 -15.52
CA PRO A 61 -6.98 7.64 -15.41
C PRO A 61 -8.22 8.55 -15.36
N THR A 62 -8.02 9.80 -14.98
CA THR A 62 -9.07 10.81 -14.87
C THR A 62 -9.59 11.28 -16.24
N THR A 63 -8.70 11.34 -17.23
CA THR A 63 -9.02 11.88 -18.57
C THR A 63 -8.79 10.88 -19.70
N GLY A 64 -8.04 9.79 -19.48
CA GLY A 64 -7.58 8.88 -20.52
C GLY A 64 -6.48 9.46 -21.41
N GLN A 65 -5.91 10.63 -21.08
CA GLN A 65 -4.88 11.30 -21.88
C GLN A 65 -3.47 10.98 -21.38
N VAL A 66 -2.49 11.09 -22.28
CA VAL A 66 -1.07 10.91 -21.93
C VAL A 66 -0.60 12.07 -21.04
N ILE A 67 0.01 11.73 -19.90
CA ILE A 67 0.66 12.66 -18.99
C ILE A 67 2.10 12.94 -19.47
N CYS A 68 2.89 11.89 -19.62
CA CYS A 68 4.30 11.95 -19.98
C CYS A 68 4.77 10.60 -20.51
N LYS A 69 6.03 10.54 -20.93
CA LYS A 69 6.69 9.29 -21.32
C LYS A 69 7.60 8.79 -20.20
N ILE A 70 7.58 7.48 -19.95
CA ILE A 70 8.36 6.82 -18.91
C ILE A 70 9.32 5.81 -19.53
N ALA A 71 10.53 5.71 -18.98
CA ALA A 71 11.54 4.75 -19.44
C ALA A 71 11.02 3.31 -19.40
N ARG A 72 11.20 2.56 -20.50
CA ARG A 72 10.89 1.14 -20.62
C ARG A 72 12.15 0.31 -20.43
N SER A 73 12.44 -0.03 -19.19
CA SER A 73 13.64 -0.78 -18.82
C SER A 73 13.52 -2.26 -19.17
N GLN A 74 14.67 -2.86 -19.36
CA GLN A 74 14.88 -4.30 -19.56
C GLN A 74 15.99 -4.82 -18.64
N ALA A 75 16.40 -6.07 -18.80
CA ALA A 75 17.40 -6.71 -17.94
C ALA A 75 18.71 -5.91 -17.82
N GLU A 76 19.15 -5.25 -18.90
CA GLU A 76 20.37 -4.43 -18.90
C GLU A 76 20.26 -3.21 -17.96
N ASP A 77 19.07 -2.60 -17.86
CA ASP A 77 18.83 -1.49 -16.94
C ASP A 77 18.77 -1.97 -15.49
N VAL A 78 18.22 -3.18 -15.27
CA VAL A 78 18.23 -3.85 -13.97
C VAL A 78 19.67 -4.07 -13.51
N GLU A 79 20.54 -4.60 -14.37
CA GLU A 79 21.95 -4.84 -14.06
C GLU A 79 22.67 -3.52 -13.68
N ARG A 80 22.46 -2.45 -14.45
CA ARG A 80 23.02 -1.11 -14.12
C ARG A 80 22.59 -0.61 -12.76
N ALA A 81 21.30 -0.78 -12.40
CA ALA A 81 20.78 -0.37 -11.11
C ALA A 81 21.34 -1.24 -9.97
N VAL A 82 21.46 -2.54 -10.17
CA VAL A 82 22.07 -3.47 -9.22
C VAL A 82 23.56 -3.17 -9.03
N ASP A 83 24.31 -2.84 -10.09
CA ASP A 83 25.71 -2.41 -10.01
C ASP A 83 25.86 -1.15 -9.16
N ALA A 84 25.03 -0.12 -9.40
CA ALA A 84 25.05 1.11 -8.61
C ALA A 84 24.71 0.86 -7.14
N ALA A 85 23.73 -0.01 -6.87
CA ALA A 85 23.35 -0.38 -5.51
C ALA A 85 24.48 -1.15 -4.79
N HIS A 86 25.13 -2.09 -5.46
CA HIS A 86 26.29 -2.81 -4.91
C HIS A 86 27.49 -1.92 -4.63
N ALA A 87 27.76 -0.94 -5.50
CA ALA A 87 28.82 0.03 -5.27
C ALA A 87 28.60 0.86 -4.00
N ALA A 88 27.35 1.21 -3.68
CA ALA A 88 27.00 1.99 -2.50
C ALA A 88 26.85 1.15 -1.21
N ALA A 89 26.45 -0.11 -1.32
CA ALA A 89 26.10 -0.98 -0.18
C ALA A 89 27.18 -1.07 0.92
N PRO A 90 28.49 -1.24 0.62
CA PRO A 90 29.50 -1.35 1.68
C PRO A 90 29.67 -0.06 2.51
N ALA A 91 29.55 1.10 1.90
CA ALA A 91 29.65 2.38 2.60
C ALA A 91 28.39 2.66 3.40
N TRP A 92 27.22 2.48 2.80
CA TRP A 92 25.93 2.72 3.46
C TRP A 92 25.69 1.76 4.63
N GLY A 93 25.99 0.48 4.47
CA GLY A 93 25.85 -0.54 5.54
C GLY A 93 26.71 -0.26 6.75
N ARG A 94 27.86 0.42 6.60
CA ARG A 94 28.74 0.85 7.70
C ARG A 94 28.41 2.26 8.24
N THR A 95 27.51 2.97 7.60
CA THR A 95 27.10 4.30 8.07
C THR A 95 26.49 4.21 9.45
N ALA A 96 26.90 5.09 10.35
CA ALA A 96 26.39 5.12 11.72
C ALA A 96 24.85 5.22 11.74
N VAL A 97 24.23 4.49 12.68
CA VAL A 97 22.76 4.42 12.82
C VAL A 97 22.14 5.82 12.96
N ALA A 98 22.79 6.72 13.73
CA ALA A 98 22.32 8.10 13.89
C ALA A 98 22.31 8.87 12.57
N GLU A 99 23.26 8.60 11.67
CA GLU A 99 23.34 9.25 10.35
C GLU A 99 22.25 8.71 9.41
N ARG A 100 22.01 7.40 9.39
CA ARG A 100 20.90 6.80 8.63
C ARG A 100 19.55 7.39 9.07
N ALA A 101 19.33 7.46 10.39
CA ALA A 101 18.13 8.10 10.95
C ALA A 101 18.01 9.58 10.55
N ARG A 102 19.13 10.33 10.49
CA ARG A 102 19.14 11.72 10.03
C ARG A 102 18.74 11.86 8.57
N VAL A 103 19.19 10.95 7.70
CA VAL A 103 18.78 10.91 6.29
C VAL A 103 17.27 10.69 6.17
N LEU A 104 16.71 9.70 6.89
CA LEU A 104 15.26 9.44 6.87
C LEU A 104 14.44 10.65 7.35
N ASN A 105 14.88 11.32 8.42
CA ASN A 105 14.20 12.52 8.91
C ASN A 105 14.26 13.66 7.88
N LYS A 106 15.41 13.87 7.20
CA LYS A 106 15.50 14.85 6.11
C LYS A 106 14.58 14.52 4.93
N ILE A 107 14.40 13.24 4.60
CA ILE A 107 13.42 12.81 3.60
C ILE A 107 12.01 13.20 4.06
N ALA A 108 11.64 12.87 5.30
CA ALA A 108 10.36 13.23 5.88
C ALA A 108 10.12 14.74 5.89
N ASP A 109 11.12 15.53 6.31
CA ASP A 109 11.06 17.01 6.30
C ASP A 109 10.84 17.56 4.89
N ARG A 110 11.53 16.99 3.89
CA ARG A 110 11.39 17.39 2.48
C ARG A 110 9.99 17.01 1.95
N MET A 111 9.48 15.83 2.27
CA MET A 111 8.12 15.43 1.92
C MET A 111 7.07 16.35 2.54
N GLU A 112 7.23 16.70 3.81
CA GLU A 112 6.31 17.59 4.52
C GLU A 112 6.33 19.00 3.93
N GLN A 113 7.52 19.52 3.57
CA GLN A 113 7.69 20.81 2.89
C GLN A 113 6.96 20.86 1.54
N TYR A 114 6.92 19.73 0.81
CA TYR A 114 6.31 19.64 -0.53
C TYR A 114 5.02 18.81 -0.52
N LEU A 115 4.40 18.58 0.65
CA LEU A 115 3.27 17.66 0.81
C LEU A 115 2.10 17.98 -0.14
N PRO A 116 1.58 19.21 -0.25
CA PRO A 116 0.48 19.49 -1.16
C PRO A 116 0.84 19.28 -2.64
N PHE A 117 2.10 19.49 -3.01
CA PHE A 117 2.59 19.26 -4.36
C PHE A 117 2.67 17.75 -4.67
N LEU A 118 3.27 16.95 -3.78
CA LEU A 118 3.33 15.49 -3.92
C LEU A 118 1.93 14.87 -3.96
N ALA A 119 1.02 15.33 -3.10
CA ALA A 119 -0.37 14.91 -3.09
C ALA A 119 -1.06 15.18 -4.43
N ALA A 120 -0.82 16.35 -5.01
CA ALA A 120 -1.39 16.71 -6.30
C ALA A 120 -0.81 15.89 -7.46
N VAL A 121 0.49 15.58 -7.44
CA VAL A 121 1.12 14.68 -8.42
C VAL A 121 0.57 13.26 -8.31
N GLU A 122 0.43 12.73 -7.09
CA GLU A 122 -0.16 11.41 -6.85
C GLU A 122 -1.61 11.34 -7.35
N THR A 123 -2.41 12.37 -7.10
CA THR A 123 -3.77 12.50 -7.62
C THR A 123 -3.80 12.50 -9.15
N TYR A 124 -2.87 13.18 -9.79
CA TYR A 124 -2.77 13.23 -11.25
C TYR A 124 -2.44 11.88 -11.88
N ASP A 125 -1.48 11.19 -11.28
CA ASP A 125 -0.95 9.92 -11.76
C ASP A 125 -1.92 8.75 -11.51
N ASN A 126 -2.54 8.72 -10.33
CA ASN A 126 -3.38 7.61 -9.88
C ASN A 126 -4.89 7.81 -10.12
N GLY A 127 -5.36 9.05 -10.17
CA GLY A 127 -6.79 9.39 -10.30
C GLY A 127 -7.56 9.48 -8.99
N LYS A 128 -6.96 9.14 -7.84
CA LYS A 128 -7.61 9.25 -6.52
C LYS A 128 -7.83 10.71 -6.10
N PRO A 129 -8.84 11.01 -5.25
CA PRO A 129 -9.12 12.37 -4.84
C PRO A 129 -7.99 13.02 -4.04
N ILE A 130 -7.74 14.30 -4.30
CA ILE A 130 -6.75 15.11 -3.57
C ILE A 130 -7.01 15.14 -2.06
N ARG A 131 -8.24 14.98 -1.61
CA ARG A 131 -8.58 14.87 -0.20
C ARG A 131 -7.93 13.65 0.45
N GLU A 132 -7.79 12.53 -0.26
CA GLU A 132 -7.15 11.30 0.25
C GLU A 132 -5.63 11.44 0.21
N THR A 133 -5.06 11.88 -0.91
CA THR A 133 -3.61 12.01 -1.04
C THR A 133 -3.04 13.06 -0.08
N ASN A 134 -3.74 14.19 0.11
CA ASN A 134 -3.28 15.29 0.96
C ASN A 134 -3.52 15.05 2.46
N LEU A 135 -4.63 14.39 2.85
CA LEU A 135 -5.01 14.21 4.25
C LEU A 135 -4.63 12.84 4.83
N ALA A 136 -4.33 11.85 3.98
CA ALA A 136 -4.02 10.50 4.40
C ALA A 136 -2.68 9.99 3.84
N ASP A 137 -2.55 9.82 2.52
CA ASP A 137 -1.42 9.11 1.92
C ASP A 137 -0.07 9.78 2.21
N MET A 138 0.04 11.09 1.95
CA MET A 138 1.29 11.82 2.17
C MET A 138 1.64 11.96 3.65
N PRO A 139 0.73 12.33 4.57
CA PRO A 139 1.03 12.34 6.00
C PRO A 139 1.46 10.97 6.55
N LEU A 140 0.82 9.88 6.11
CA LEU A 140 1.21 8.52 6.50
C LEU A 140 2.61 8.16 5.97
N ALA A 141 2.94 8.53 4.73
CA ALA A 141 4.27 8.30 4.17
C ALA A 141 5.35 9.05 4.95
N VAL A 142 5.11 10.31 5.31
CA VAL A 142 6.01 11.11 6.18
C VAL A 142 6.21 10.43 7.53
N ASP A 143 5.11 10.01 8.19
CA ASP A 143 5.15 9.33 9.49
C ASP A 143 5.97 8.03 9.45
N HIS A 144 5.89 7.25 8.38
CA HIS A 144 6.67 6.01 8.21
C HIS A 144 8.17 6.28 8.17
N PHE A 145 8.64 7.30 7.46
CA PHE A 145 10.06 7.67 7.48
C PHE A 145 10.52 8.10 8.86
N ARG A 146 9.74 8.91 9.58
CA ARG A 146 10.06 9.34 10.96
C ARG A 146 10.04 8.16 11.94
N TYR A 147 9.07 7.26 11.80
CA TYR A 147 8.95 6.07 12.63
C TYR A 147 10.18 5.17 12.51
N PHE A 148 10.60 4.82 11.29
CA PHE A 148 11.77 3.96 11.10
C PHE A 148 13.10 4.65 11.42
N ALA A 149 13.20 5.96 11.29
CA ALA A 149 14.31 6.73 11.83
C ALA A 149 14.44 6.59 13.35
N SER A 150 13.31 6.53 14.05
CA SER A 150 13.26 6.30 15.50
C SER A 150 13.54 4.85 15.86
N CYS A 151 12.92 3.89 15.16
CA CYS A 151 13.07 2.45 15.40
C CYS A 151 14.53 2.00 15.30
N VAL A 152 15.23 2.43 14.24
CA VAL A 152 16.63 1.98 14.04
C VAL A 152 17.57 2.51 15.11
N ARG A 153 17.29 3.68 15.69
CA ARG A 153 18.06 4.23 16.81
C ARG A 153 17.78 3.53 18.15
N ALA A 154 16.58 2.99 18.31
CA ALA A 154 16.16 2.27 19.50
C ALA A 154 16.39 0.75 19.39
N GLN A 155 16.90 0.27 18.25
CA GLN A 155 17.19 -1.14 18.05
C GLN A 155 18.43 -1.55 18.79
N GLU A 156 18.31 -2.61 19.58
CA GLU A 156 19.40 -3.22 20.35
C GLU A 156 19.70 -4.61 19.80
N GLY A 157 20.94 -5.05 19.96
CA GLY A 157 21.32 -6.45 19.86
C GLY A 157 21.03 -7.20 21.16
N SER A 158 21.40 -8.47 21.22
CA SER A 158 21.29 -9.23 22.45
C SER A 158 22.64 -9.84 22.84
N LEU A 159 22.79 -10.11 24.12
CA LEU A 159 23.94 -10.80 24.73
C LEU A 159 23.40 -11.93 25.58
N GLY A 160 24.04 -13.11 25.50
CA GLY A 160 23.76 -14.26 26.33
C GLY A 160 25.06 -14.87 26.85
N GLU A 161 25.14 -15.16 28.15
CA GLU A 161 26.27 -15.87 28.75
C GLU A 161 26.05 -17.38 28.60
N LEU A 162 27.09 -18.12 28.13
CA LEU A 162 27.09 -19.57 28.10
C LEU A 162 27.60 -20.11 29.41
N ASP A 163 28.71 -19.54 29.91
CA ASP A 163 29.40 -19.83 31.13
C ASP A 163 30.20 -18.59 31.56
N ASP A 164 31.01 -18.71 32.65
CA ASP A 164 31.79 -17.60 33.18
C ASP A 164 32.84 -17.05 32.21
N ASP A 165 33.23 -17.84 31.19
CA ASP A 165 34.29 -17.51 30.24
C ASP A 165 33.81 -17.32 28.80
N THR A 166 32.51 -17.52 28.51
CA THR A 166 32.01 -17.53 27.13
C THR A 166 30.71 -16.72 26.96
N VAL A 167 30.72 -15.79 26.02
CA VAL A 167 29.60 -14.89 25.72
C VAL A 167 29.16 -15.01 24.27
N ALA A 168 27.84 -15.04 24.03
CA ALA A 168 27.19 -14.99 22.74
C ALA A 168 26.68 -13.57 22.47
N TYR A 169 27.21 -12.93 21.45
CA TYR A 169 26.71 -11.65 20.95
C TYR A 169 25.81 -11.86 19.71
N HIS A 170 24.71 -11.13 19.64
CA HIS A 170 23.86 -11.12 18.47
C HIS A 170 23.80 -9.71 17.85
N TYR A 171 24.26 -9.61 16.61
CA TYR A 171 24.30 -8.37 15.84
C TYR A 171 23.25 -8.40 14.73
N HIS A 172 22.62 -7.27 14.50
CA HIS A 172 21.78 -7.04 13.31
C HIS A 172 22.63 -6.42 12.20
N GLU A 173 22.74 -7.12 11.08
CA GLU A 173 23.49 -6.67 9.91
C GLU A 173 22.54 -6.43 8.74
N PRO A 174 22.76 -5.39 7.88
CA PRO A 174 21.98 -5.23 6.65
C PRO A 174 22.15 -6.42 5.73
N LEU A 175 21.13 -6.74 4.95
CA LEU A 175 21.17 -7.80 3.94
C LEU A 175 22.08 -7.45 2.76
N GLY A 176 22.15 -6.15 2.39
CA GLY A 176 22.87 -5.65 1.23
C GLY A 176 21.98 -4.96 0.21
N VAL A 177 21.93 -5.47 -1.02
CA VAL A 177 21.06 -4.92 -2.07
C VAL A 177 19.69 -5.58 -2.03
N VAL A 178 18.62 -4.79 -1.89
CA VAL A 178 17.25 -5.28 -1.84
C VAL A 178 16.43 -4.80 -3.04
N ALA A 179 15.62 -5.69 -3.59
CA ALA A 179 14.66 -5.39 -4.64
C ALA A 179 13.29 -5.09 -4.04
N GLN A 180 12.64 -4.04 -4.54
CA GLN A 180 11.29 -3.65 -4.13
C GLN A 180 10.43 -3.47 -5.37
N ILE A 181 9.25 -4.10 -5.39
CA ILE A 181 8.28 -3.98 -6.48
C ILE A 181 6.97 -3.58 -5.85
N ILE A 182 6.47 -2.40 -6.20
CA ILE A 182 5.31 -1.76 -5.57
C ILE A 182 4.12 -1.67 -6.52
N PRO A 183 2.89 -1.67 -5.98
CA PRO A 183 1.66 -1.59 -6.75
C PRO A 183 1.32 -0.14 -7.11
N TRP A 184 0.25 0.01 -7.87
CA TRP A 184 -0.24 1.27 -8.40
C TRP A 184 -1.30 1.97 -7.52
N ASN A 185 -1.85 1.32 -6.48
CA ASN A 185 -2.99 1.87 -5.75
C ASN A 185 -2.63 2.90 -4.64
N PHE A 186 -1.42 2.82 -4.08
CA PHE A 186 -0.86 3.78 -3.13
C PHE A 186 0.63 4.00 -3.44
N PRO A 187 0.98 4.66 -4.55
CA PRO A 187 2.36 4.67 -5.06
C PRO A 187 3.40 5.14 -4.04
N ILE A 188 3.30 6.37 -3.54
CA ILE A 188 4.26 6.93 -2.57
C ILE A 188 4.17 6.22 -1.21
N LEU A 189 2.97 5.90 -0.74
CA LEU A 189 2.81 5.25 0.56
C LEU A 189 3.43 3.85 0.55
N MET A 190 3.24 3.07 -0.50
CA MET A 190 3.85 1.73 -0.63
C MET A 190 5.36 1.81 -0.85
N ALA A 191 5.84 2.85 -1.51
CA ALA A 191 7.28 3.15 -1.58
C ALA A 191 7.83 3.44 -0.18
N ALA A 192 7.19 4.33 0.60
CA ALA A 192 7.62 4.69 1.96
C ALA A 192 7.64 3.47 2.90
N TRP A 193 6.62 2.59 2.84
CA TRP A 193 6.56 1.38 3.66
C TRP A 193 7.78 0.47 3.44
N LYS A 194 8.31 0.42 2.23
CA LYS A 194 9.44 -0.44 1.87
C LYS A 194 10.79 0.28 1.95
N LEU A 195 10.87 1.54 1.50
CA LEU A 195 12.11 2.32 1.50
C LEU A 195 12.57 2.65 2.92
N ALA A 196 11.66 3.12 3.77
CA ALA A 196 12.02 3.60 5.10
C ALA A 196 12.71 2.51 5.95
N PRO A 197 12.17 1.29 6.14
CA PRO A 197 12.85 0.24 6.90
C PRO A 197 14.11 -0.27 6.20
N ALA A 198 14.12 -0.38 4.87
CA ALA A 198 15.29 -0.88 4.13
C ALA A 198 16.49 0.05 4.28
N ILE A 199 16.29 1.36 4.06
CA ILE A 199 17.33 2.39 4.19
C ILE A 199 17.75 2.54 5.66
N ALA A 200 16.82 2.51 6.62
CA ALA A 200 17.10 2.53 8.05
C ALA A 200 18.01 1.38 8.46
N ALA A 201 17.73 0.17 7.99
CA ALA A 201 18.51 -1.03 8.28
C ALA A 201 19.92 -1.03 7.65
N GLY A 202 20.20 -0.12 6.72
CA GLY A 202 21.51 0.00 6.06
C GLY A 202 21.60 -0.70 4.71
N ASN A 203 20.47 -1.08 4.10
CA ASN A 203 20.44 -1.66 2.76
C ASN A 203 20.43 -0.58 1.68
N THR A 204 20.88 -0.94 0.49
CA THR A 204 20.65 -0.19 -0.74
C THR A 204 19.50 -0.80 -1.50
N VAL A 205 18.78 0.00 -2.27
CA VAL A 205 17.50 -0.38 -2.85
C VAL A 205 17.49 -0.21 -4.36
N VAL A 206 16.94 -1.23 -5.05
CA VAL A 206 16.46 -1.11 -6.42
C VAL A 206 14.94 -1.26 -6.37
N ILE A 207 14.19 -0.19 -6.65
CA ILE A 207 12.72 -0.17 -6.60
C ILE A 207 12.14 -0.04 -8.00
N LYS A 208 11.10 -0.85 -8.29
CA LYS A 208 10.29 -0.76 -9.51
C LYS A 208 8.87 -0.35 -9.15
N PRO A 209 8.44 0.89 -9.47
CA PRO A 209 7.03 1.25 -9.39
C PRO A 209 6.18 0.47 -10.39
N ALA A 210 4.88 0.46 -10.18
CA ALA A 210 3.94 -0.03 -11.18
C ALA A 210 3.98 0.86 -12.43
N GLU A 211 3.83 0.26 -13.60
CA GLU A 211 3.82 0.98 -14.88
C GLU A 211 2.64 1.95 -15.03
N GLN A 212 1.57 1.73 -14.29
CA GLN A 212 0.39 2.60 -14.30
C GLN A 212 0.61 3.91 -13.54
N THR A 213 1.44 3.92 -12.49
CA THR A 213 1.59 5.07 -11.59
C THR A 213 3.04 5.30 -11.15
N PRO A 214 3.97 5.54 -12.07
CA PRO A 214 5.37 5.73 -11.74
C PRO A 214 5.73 7.19 -11.38
N LEU A 215 4.88 8.16 -11.78
CA LEU A 215 5.24 9.57 -11.79
C LEU A 215 5.49 10.14 -10.40
N SER A 216 4.64 9.84 -9.44
CA SER A 216 4.78 10.39 -8.08
C SER A 216 6.06 9.92 -7.40
N LEU A 217 6.49 8.66 -7.60
CA LEU A 217 7.78 8.17 -7.09
C LEU A 217 8.98 8.83 -7.80
N LEU A 218 8.88 9.10 -9.08
CA LEU A 218 9.95 9.78 -9.84
C LEU A 218 10.10 11.25 -9.40
N VAL A 219 8.99 11.94 -9.20
CA VAL A 219 8.99 13.31 -8.64
C VAL A 219 9.51 13.31 -7.18
N PHE A 220 9.13 12.32 -6.39
CA PHE A 220 9.71 12.15 -5.05
C PHE A 220 11.23 11.99 -5.10
N ALA A 221 11.76 11.19 -6.04
CA ALA A 221 13.20 11.04 -6.22
C ALA A 221 13.89 12.36 -6.58
N GLU A 222 13.28 13.18 -7.44
CA GLU A 222 13.79 14.54 -7.76
C GLU A 222 13.91 15.42 -6.51
N LEU A 223 12.92 15.32 -5.61
CA LEU A 223 12.90 16.13 -4.38
C LEU A 223 13.94 15.70 -3.35
N ILE A 224 14.38 14.43 -3.36
CA ILE A 224 15.30 13.89 -2.34
C ILE A 224 16.69 13.52 -2.86
N GLN A 225 16.98 13.74 -4.16
CA GLN A 225 18.24 13.32 -4.77
C GLN A 225 19.50 13.96 -4.16
N ASP A 226 19.37 15.14 -3.51
CA ASP A 226 20.42 15.82 -2.76
C ASP A 226 20.56 15.32 -1.31
N ILE A 227 19.62 14.50 -0.82
CA ILE A 227 19.57 13.98 0.55
C ILE A 227 20.11 12.55 0.61
N VAL A 228 19.72 11.71 -0.36
CA VAL A 228 20.06 10.29 -0.39
C VAL A 228 21.41 10.11 -1.10
N PRO A 229 22.40 9.43 -0.48
CA PRO A 229 23.68 9.18 -1.14
C PRO A 229 23.50 8.41 -2.46
N PRO A 230 24.30 8.73 -3.51
CA PRO A 230 24.24 8.05 -4.79
C PRO A 230 24.30 6.51 -4.66
N GLY A 231 23.39 5.81 -5.33
CA GLY A 231 23.31 4.35 -5.33
C GLY A 231 22.56 3.72 -4.13
N VAL A 232 22.25 4.49 -3.08
CA VAL A 232 21.41 3.99 -1.96
C VAL A 232 19.97 3.77 -2.40
N LEU A 233 19.45 4.64 -3.25
CA LEU A 233 18.15 4.49 -3.93
C LEU A 233 18.36 4.46 -5.45
N ASN A 234 17.81 3.43 -6.09
CA ASN A 234 17.77 3.31 -7.55
C ASN A 234 16.35 2.96 -7.98
N ILE A 235 15.84 3.64 -9.00
CA ILE A 235 14.49 3.44 -9.53
C ILE A 235 14.59 3.01 -10.98
N ILE A 236 14.02 1.85 -11.30
CA ILE A 236 13.85 1.36 -12.66
C ILE A 236 12.39 1.29 -13.02
N ASN A 237 12.03 1.82 -14.18
CA ASN A 237 10.65 1.79 -14.68
C ASN A 237 10.50 0.69 -15.71
N GLY A 238 9.27 0.22 -15.95
CA GLY A 238 9.00 -0.78 -16.98
C GLY A 238 8.02 -1.84 -16.54
N PHE A 239 7.78 -2.80 -17.43
CA PHE A 239 6.78 -3.84 -17.27
C PHE A 239 7.25 -5.02 -16.43
N GLY A 240 6.29 -5.79 -15.89
CA GLY A 240 6.56 -6.90 -14.98
C GLY A 240 7.52 -7.95 -15.57
N LEU A 241 7.32 -8.39 -16.81
CA LEU A 241 8.17 -9.41 -17.43
C LEU A 241 9.53 -8.87 -17.90
N GLU A 242 9.62 -7.58 -18.27
CA GLU A 242 10.81 -6.97 -18.87
C GLU A 242 11.81 -6.46 -17.82
N ALA A 243 11.31 -5.90 -16.73
CA ALA A 243 12.12 -5.35 -15.63
C ALA A 243 11.88 -6.06 -14.29
N GLY A 244 10.62 -6.39 -13.96
CA GLY A 244 10.26 -6.99 -12.68
C GLY A 244 10.81 -8.40 -12.52
N LYS A 245 10.67 -9.28 -13.53
CA LYS A 245 11.20 -10.64 -13.50
C LYS A 245 12.73 -10.67 -13.40
N PRO A 246 13.49 -9.95 -14.25
CA PRO A 246 14.95 -9.87 -14.10
C PRO A 246 15.39 -9.37 -12.74
N LEU A 247 14.66 -8.39 -12.15
CA LEU A 247 14.97 -7.88 -10.82
C LEU A 247 14.72 -8.94 -9.73
N ALA A 248 13.58 -9.63 -9.78
CA ALA A 248 13.19 -10.63 -8.77
C ALA A 248 14.02 -11.93 -8.82
N SER A 249 14.62 -12.26 -9.99
CA SER A 249 15.46 -13.44 -10.17
C SER A 249 16.98 -13.13 -10.19
N ASN A 250 17.38 -11.88 -9.95
CA ASN A 250 18.80 -11.52 -10.01
C ASN A 250 19.58 -12.13 -8.83
N PRO A 251 20.63 -12.95 -9.09
CA PRO A 251 21.38 -13.65 -8.04
C PRO A 251 22.14 -12.73 -7.08
N ARG A 252 22.27 -11.45 -7.43
CA ARG A 252 22.93 -10.42 -6.60
C ARG A 252 21.95 -9.67 -5.69
N ILE A 253 20.66 -10.02 -5.70
CA ILE A 253 19.65 -9.46 -4.81
C ILE A 253 19.57 -10.29 -3.52
N ALA A 254 19.69 -9.65 -2.39
CA ALA A 254 19.65 -10.29 -1.08
C ALA A 254 18.21 -10.51 -0.55
N LYS A 255 17.22 -9.78 -1.07
CA LYS A 255 15.80 -9.88 -0.68
C LYS A 255 14.92 -9.25 -1.75
N VAL A 256 13.73 -9.83 -1.94
CA VAL A 256 12.64 -9.22 -2.71
C VAL A 256 11.48 -8.86 -1.78
N ALA A 257 11.04 -7.62 -1.82
CA ALA A 257 9.80 -7.15 -1.19
C ALA A 257 8.79 -6.80 -2.29
N PHE A 258 7.67 -7.48 -2.29
CA PHE A 258 6.62 -7.31 -3.30
C PHE A 258 5.29 -6.98 -2.66
N THR A 259 4.58 -6.00 -3.23
CA THR A 259 3.15 -5.77 -2.97
C THR A 259 2.42 -5.73 -4.30
N GLY A 260 1.33 -6.52 -4.41
CA GLY A 260 0.55 -6.58 -5.63
C GLY A 260 -0.47 -7.72 -5.65
N GLU A 261 -0.87 -8.13 -6.84
CA GLU A 261 -1.85 -9.18 -7.06
C GLU A 261 -1.30 -10.58 -6.68
N THR A 262 -2.16 -11.45 -6.16
CA THR A 262 -1.77 -12.76 -5.60
C THR A 262 -1.10 -13.68 -6.63
N THR A 263 -1.56 -13.68 -7.89
CA THR A 263 -0.94 -14.51 -8.96
C THR A 263 0.47 -14.02 -9.27
N THR A 264 0.66 -12.70 -9.33
CA THR A 264 1.98 -12.09 -9.54
C THR A 264 2.91 -12.38 -8.35
N GLY A 265 2.40 -12.29 -7.10
CA GLY A 265 3.18 -12.65 -5.91
C GLY A 265 3.69 -14.09 -5.93
N ARG A 266 2.88 -15.03 -6.42
CA ARG A 266 3.32 -16.42 -6.64
C ARG A 266 4.46 -16.52 -7.67
N LEU A 267 4.37 -15.76 -8.77
CA LEU A 267 5.44 -15.71 -9.77
C LEU A 267 6.73 -15.09 -9.20
N ILE A 268 6.62 -14.04 -8.40
CA ILE A 268 7.77 -13.43 -7.70
C ILE A 268 8.47 -14.46 -6.79
N MET A 269 7.71 -15.27 -6.03
CA MET A 269 8.30 -16.37 -5.25
C MET A 269 9.04 -17.38 -6.12
N GLN A 270 8.45 -17.75 -7.27
CA GLN A 270 9.09 -18.69 -8.20
C GLN A 270 10.40 -18.12 -8.76
N TYR A 271 10.43 -16.85 -9.16
CA TYR A 271 11.64 -16.19 -9.64
C TYR A 271 12.71 -16.08 -8.55
N ALA A 272 12.33 -15.68 -7.34
CA ALA A 272 13.25 -15.55 -6.23
C ALA A 272 13.83 -16.91 -5.78
N SER A 273 13.05 -18.00 -5.91
CA SER A 273 13.47 -19.34 -5.47
C SER A 273 14.64 -19.91 -6.27
N GLU A 274 14.84 -19.46 -7.53
CA GLU A 274 15.97 -19.88 -8.38
C GLU A 274 17.33 -19.58 -7.71
N ASN A 275 17.38 -18.52 -6.88
CA ASN A 275 18.61 -18.09 -6.20
C ASN A 275 18.46 -18.06 -4.66
N ILE A 276 17.43 -18.73 -4.12
CA ILE A 276 17.13 -18.81 -2.67
C ILE A 276 16.98 -17.42 -2.04
N ILE A 277 16.42 -16.46 -2.78
CA ILE A 277 16.23 -15.09 -2.32
C ILE A 277 15.01 -15.05 -1.39
N PRO A 278 15.13 -14.59 -0.13
CA PRO A 278 13.99 -14.43 0.76
C PRO A 278 13.02 -13.37 0.25
N VAL A 279 11.72 -13.63 0.44
CA VAL A 279 10.65 -12.74 0.00
C VAL A 279 9.77 -12.28 1.15
N THR A 280 9.28 -11.04 1.08
CA THR A 280 8.07 -10.60 1.78
C THR A 280 7.04 -10.23 0.74
N LEU A 281 5.80 -10.68 0.96
CA LEU A 281 4.69 -10.54 0.02
C LEU A 281 3.50 -9.92 0.73
N GLU A 282 2.99 -8.82 0.22
CA GLU A 282 1.71 -8.25 0.56
C GLU A 282 0.79 -8.37 -0.65
N LEU A 283 -0.26 -9.19 -0.52
CA LEU A 283 -1.07 -9.64 -1.65
C LEU A 283 -2.54 -9.24 -1.46
N GLY A 284 -3.39 -9.77 -2.33
CA GLY A 284 -4.80 -9.45 -2.35
C GLY A 284 -5.59 -9.87 -1.12
N GLY A 285 -6.83 -9.39 -1.03
CA GLY A 285 -7.76 -9.67 0.03
C GLY A 285 -9.20 -9.78 -0.43
N LYS A 286 -10.04 -10.37 0.42
CA LYS A 286 -11.50 -10.39 0.33
C LYS A 286 -12.08 -10.19 1.71
N SER A 287 -11.80 -9.01 2.27
CA SER A 287 -11.97 -8.71 3.69
C SER A 287 -13.45 -8.70 4.09
N PRO A 288 -13.84 -9.46 5.13
CA PRO A 288 -15.17 -9.38 5.70
C PRO A 288 -15.32 -8.11 6.56
N ASN A 289 -16.49 -7.50 6.52
CA ASN A 289 -16.92 -6.38 7.35
C ASN A 289 -18.25 -6.76 8.01
N ILE A 290 -18.24 -6.98 9.31
CA ILE A 290 -19.31 -7.67 10.04
C ILE A 290 -20.08 -6.68 10.91
N PHE A 291 -21.39 -6.61 10.74
CA PHE A 291 -22.28 -5.70 11.45
C PHE A 291 -23.27 -6.49 12.32
N PHE A 292 -23.09 -6.43 13.64
CA PHE A 292 -23.97 -7.06 14.62
C PHE A 292 -25.22 -6.24 14.89
N ALA A 293 -26.28 -6.87 15.37
CA ALA A 293 -27.58 -6.24 15.60
C ALA A 293 -27.53 -5.08 16.60
N ASP A 294 -26.64 -5.15 17.57
CA ASP A 294 -26.49 -4.13 18.60
C ASP A 294 -25.97 -2.78 18.07
N VAL A 295 -25.41 -2.75 16.83
CA VAL A 295 -25.09 -1.49 16.13
C VAL A 295 -26.33 -0.60 16.00
N MET A 296 -27.48 -1.18 15.71
CA MET A 296 -28.76 -0.48 15.48
C MET A 296 -29.62 -0.36 16.75
N ARG A 297 -29.06 -0.65 17.94
CA ARG A 297 -29.81 -0.62 19.21
C ARG A 297 -30.31 0.79 19.55
N ASP A 298 -29.43 1.79 19.39
CA ASP A 298 -29.71 3.18 19.66
C ASP A 298 -29.52 3.98 18.35
N ASP A 299 -30.30 5.05 18.12
CA ASP A 299 -30.13 5.92 16.95
C ASP A 299 -29.20 7.08 17.32
N ASP A 300 -27.90 6.82 17.27
CA ASP A 300 -26.82 7.70 17.71
C ASP A 300 -25.66 7.76 16.71
N ASP A 301 -24.62 8.53 17.05
CA ASP A 301 -23.42 8.71 16.22
C ASP A 301 -22.72 7.40 15.88
N PHE A 302 -22.90 6.34 16.68
CA PHE A 302 -22.30 5.05 16.42
C PHE A 302 -22.96 4.34 15.22
N VAL A 303 -24.26 4.48 15.03
CA VAL A 303 -24.95 3.99 13.83
C VAL A 303 -24.41 4.70 12.60
N ASP A 304 -24.27 6.04 12.65
CA ASP A 304 -23.73 6.82 11.53
C ASP A 304 -22.30 6.40 11.20
N LYS A 305 -21.46 6.21 12.21
CA LYS A 305 -20.09 5.69 12.08
C LYS A 305 -20.04 4.29 11.46
N ALA A 306 -20.94 3.39 11.82
CA ALA A 306 -21.01 2.04 11.27
C ALA A 306 -21.48 2.06 9.81
N LEU A 307 -22.41 2.93 9.44
CA LEU A 307 -22.84 3.15 8.06
C LEU A 307 -21.72 3.76 7.21
N GLU A 308 -20.89 4.64 7.76
CA GLU A 308 -19.68 5.10 7.11
C GLU A 308 -18.69 3.93 6.94
N GLY A 309 -18.52 3.10 7.98
CA GLY A 309 -17.73 1.87 7.92
C GLY A 309 -18.20 0.89 6.84
N PHE A 310 -19.49 0.83 6.55
CA PHE A 310 -20.01 0.07 5.40
C PHE A 310 -19.57 0.71 4.08
N ALA A 311 -19.67 2.02 3.94
CA ALA A 311 -19.33 2.74 2.71
C ALA A 311 -17.82 2.76 2.40
N MET A 312 -16.95 2.37 3.36
CA MET A 312 -15.49 2.31 3.20
C MET A 312 -15.03 1.36 2.08
N PHE A 313 -15.88 0.51 1.52
CA PHE A 313 -15.54 -0.28 0.33
C PHE A 313 -15.28 0.59 -0.91
N ALA A 314 -15.77 1.82 -0.92
CA ALA A 314 -15.60 2.76 -2.02
C ALA A 314 -14.37 3.68 -1.83
N LEU A 315 -13.75 3.73 -0.63
CA LEU A 315 -12.54 4.51 -0.38
C LEU A 315 -11.45 4.14 -1.40
N ASN A 316 -10.71 5.13 -1.88
CA ASN A 316 -9.69 4.93 -2.91
C ASN A 316 -10.22 4.15 -4.14
N GLN A 317 -11.45 4.45 -4.59
CA GLN A 317 -12.15 3.78 -5.69
C GLN A 317 -12.31 2.25 -5.47
N GLY A 318 -12.25 1.78 -4.23
CA GLY A 318 -12.23 0.35 -3.89
C GLY A 318 -10.90 -0.36 -4.21
N GLU A 319 -9.91 0.37 -4.64
CA GLU A 319 -8.58 -0.12 -5.03
C GLU A 319 -7.66 -0.26 -3.81
N VAL A 320 -8.14 -1.00 -2.82
CA VAL A 320 -7.46 -1.23 -1.53
C VAL A 320 -7.38 -2.73 -1.27
N CYS A 321 -6.18 -3.22 -0.96
CA CYS A 321 -5.95 -4.65 -0.66
C CYS A 321 -6.79 -5.15 0.53
N THR A 322 -7.08 -4.29 1.49
CA THR A 322 -7.98 -4.57 2.63
C THR A 322 -9.40 -4.07 2.42
N CYS A 323 -9.80 -3.74 1.19
CA CYS A 323 -11.16 -3.29 0.88
C CYS A 323 -12.19 -4.17 1.60
N PRO A 324 -13.14 -3.61 2.40
CA PRO A 324 -14.19 -4.37 3.06
C PRO A 324 -15.25 -4.82 2.04
N SER A 325 -14.82 -5.67 1.10
CA SER A 325 -15.57 -6.04 -0.10
C SER A 325 -16.60 -7.16 0.13
N ARG A 326 -16.67 -7.72 1.35
CA ARG A 326 -17.76 -8.59 1.82
C ARG A 326 -18.40 -7.99 3.07
N ALA A 327 -19.65 -7.56 3.01
CA ALA A 327 -20.39 -7.11 4.17
C ALA A 327 -21.29 -8.24 4.70
N LEU A 328 -21.12 -8.58 5.98
CA LEU A 328 -21.92 -9.56 6.68
C LEU A 328 -22.82 -8.80 7.66
N VAL A 329 -24.12 -8.81 7.43
CA VAL A 329 -25.09 -8.06 8.26
C VAL A 329 -25.98 -9.04 9.00
N GLN A 330 -26.12 -8.87 10.33
CA GLN A 330 -26.99 -9.74 11.12
C GLN A 330 -28.45 -9.57 10.65
N ARG A 331 -29.13 -10.70 10.39
CA ARG A 331 -30.44 -10.72 9.72
C ARG A 331 -31.49 -9.84 10.38
N SER A 332 -31.48 -9.74 11.71
CA SER A 332 -32.48 -8.97 12.46
C SER A 332 -32.43 -7.45 12.22
N ILE A 333 -31.31 -6.93 11.69
CA ILE A 333 -31.17 -5.51 11.35
C ILE A 333 -31.07 -5.25 9.85
N TYR A 334 -31.06 -6.30 9.02
CA TYR A 334 -30.69 -6.22 7.60
C TYR A 334 -31.45 -5.13 6.84
N ASP A 335 -32.77 -5.15 6.87
CA ASP A 335 -33.58 -4.23 6.07
C ASP A 335 -33.34 -2.77 6.47
N ARG A 336 -33.38 -2.45 7.76
CA ARG A 336 -33.16 -1.10 8.29
C ARG A 336 -31.73 -0.61 8.07
N PHE A 337 -30.74 -1.51 8.22
CA PHE A 337 -29.34 -1.17 8.02
C PHE A 337 -29.06 -0.91 6.54
N MET A 338 -29.51 -1.81 5.65
CA MET A 338 -29.27 -1.69 4.21
C MET A 338 -29.97 -0.50 3.58
N GLU A 339 -31.19 -0.16 4.01
CA GLU A 339 -31.85 1.07 3.57
C GLU A 339 -30.99 2.31 3.80
N LYS A 340 -30.48 2.48 5.05
CA LYS A 340 -29.59 3.60 5.39
C LYS A 340 -28.24 3.52 4.68
N ALA A 341 -27.66 2.33 4.56
CA ALA A 341 -26.36 2.10 3.92
C ALA A 341 -26.40 2.41 2.42
N ILE A 342 -27.42 1.95 1.69
CA ILE A 342 -27.62 2.25 0.26
C ILE A 342 -27.79 3.74 0.06
N ALA A 343 -28.64 4.40 0.87
CA ALA A 343 -28.84 5.84 0.79
C ALA A 343 -27.53 6.64 1.01
N ARG A 344 -26.60 6.12 1.83
CA ARG A 344 -25.26 6.71 1.99
C ARG A 344 -24.37 6.47 0.76
N VAL A 345 -24.35 5.26 0.23
CA VAL A 345 -23.55 4.90 -0.96
C VAL A 345 -23.97 5.74 -2.18
N GLU A 346 -25.25 5.95 -2.39
CA GLU A 346 -25.80 6.75 -3.50
C GLU A 346 -25.42 8.23 -3.43
N LYS A 347 -25.07 8.74 -2.24
CA LYS A 347 -24.59 10.11 -2.05
C LYS A 347 -23.09 10.28 -2.31
N ILE A 348 -22.34 9.19 -2.57
CA ILE A 348 -20.92 9.27 -2.86
C ILE A 348 -20.71 10.02 -4.18
N ARG A 349 -19.92 11.10 -4.09
CA ARG A 349 -19.64 11.97 -5.24
C ARG A 349 -18.39 11.53 -5.98
N GLN A 350 -18.52 11.38 -7.31
CA GLN A 350 -17.43 11.15 -8.24
C GLN A 350 -17.30 12.36 -9.16
N GLY A 351 -16.08 12.72 -9.53
CA GLY A 351 -15.86 13.88 -10.41
C GLY A 351 -14.39 14.24 -10.52
N ASP A 352 -14.12 15.53 -10.66
CA ASP A 352 -12.75 16.07 -10.68
C ASP A 352 -12.03 15.70 -9.38
N PRO A 353 -10.91 14.94 -9.45
CA PRO A 353 -10.20 14.51 -8.24
C PRO A 353 -9.54 15.65 -7.48
N TYR A 354 -9.37 16.84 -8.08
CA TYR A 354 -8.87 18.03 -7.40
C TYR A 354 -9.95 18.82 -6.63
N ASP A 355 -11.24 18.54 -6.86
CA ASP A 355 -12.29 19.09 -6.02
C ASP A 355 -12.31 18.36 -4.67
N MET A 356 -12.10 19.11 -3.58
CA MET A 356 -12.14 18.57 -2.20
C MET A 356 -13.47 17.93 -1.84
N SER A 357 -14.53 18.20 -2.58
CA SER A 357 -15.84 17.57 -2.39
C SER A 357 -15.97 16.21 -3.10
N THR A 358 -15.09 15.89 -4.04
CA THR A 358 -15.03 14.56 -4.67
C THR A 358 -14.57 13.52 -3.66
N GLN A 359 -15.33 12.43 -3.54
CA GLN A 359 -15.08 11.39 -2.55
C GLN A 359 -14.37 10.17 -3.11
N ILE A 360 -14.60 9.85 -4.38
CA ILE A 360 -13.87 8.81 -5.10
C ILE A 360 -13.59 9.27 -6.54
N GLY A 361 -12.45 8.83 -7.08
CA GLY A 361 -11.97 9.19 -8.41
C GLY A 361 -12.21 8.12 -9.49
N ALA A 362 -11.37 8.14 -10.53
CA ALA A 362 -11.34 7.15 -11.59
C ALA A 362 -10.54 5.91 -11.16
N GLN A 363 -10.80 4.76 -11.78
CA GLN A 363 -9.99 3.54 -11.63
C GLN A 363 -8.60 3.77 -12.26
N ALA A 364 -7.55 3.21 -11.67
CA ALA A 364 -6.16 3.54 -12.02
C ALA A 364 -5.76 3.23 -13.47
N SER A 365 -6.48 2.39 -14.18
CA SER A 365 -6.20 2.06 -15.58
C SER A 365 -7.42 1.53 -16.31
N ASN A 366 -7.37 1.52 -17.65
CA ASN A 366 -8.40 0.90 -18.47
C ASN A 366 -8.54 -0.60 -18.19
N ASP A 367 -7.43 -1.32 -18.02
CA ASP A 367 -7.45 -2.77 -17.75
C ASP A 367 -8.19 -3.06 -16.43
N GLN A 368 -7.97 -2.24 -15.41
CA GLN A 368 -8.65 -2.38 -14.13
C GLN A 368 -10.14 -2.02 -14.25
N TYR A 369 -10.47 -0.98 -14.99
CA TYR A 369 -11.85 -0.58 -15.30
C TYR A 369 -12.62 -1.72 -16.00
N GLU A 370 -12.06 -2.31 -17.05
CA GLU A 370 -12.64 -3.44 -17.78
C GLU A 370 -12.79 -4.68 -16.88
N LYS A 371 -11.77 -4.97 -16.07
CA LYS A 371 -11.82 -6.07 -15.08
C LYS A 371 -13.00 -5.91 -14.13
N ILE A 372 -13.18 -4.73 -13.54
CA ILE A 372 -14.27 -4.48 -12.59
C ILE A 372 -15.63 -4.64 -13.26
N LEU A 373 -15.82 -4.09 -14.46
CA LEU A 373 -17.07 -4.26 -15.22
C LEU A 373 -17.35 -5.72 -15.54
N SER A 374 -16.32 -6.50 -15.89
CA SER A 374 -16.47 -7.94 -16.11
C SER A 374 -16.96 -8.69 -14.87
N TYR A 375 -16.47 -8.33 -13.69
CA TYR A 375 -16.94 -8.91 -12.41
C TYR A 375 -18.37 -8.48 -12.05
N ILE A 376 -18.75 -7.25 -12.37
CA ILE A 376 -20.14 -6.80 -12.23
C ILE A 376 -21.08 -7.68 -13.08
N ASP A 377 -20.67 -7.98 -14.30
CA ASP A 377 -21.43 -8.86 -15.20
C ASP A 377 -21.44 -10.33 -14.72
N ILE A 378 -20.33 -10.81 -14.18
CA ILE A 378 -20.26 -12.15 -13.54
C ILE A 378 -21.24 -12.23 -12.38
N GLY A 379 -21.26 -11.24 -11.48
CA GLY A 379 -22.20 -11.23 -10.36
C GLY A 379 -23.66 -11.29 -10.81
N LYS A 380 -24.04 -10.47 -11.81
CA LYS A 380 -25.38 -10.49 -12.39
C LYS A 380 -25.73 -11.87 -13.00
N LYS A 381 -24.80 -12.49 -13.73
CA LYS A 381 -24.99 -13.81 -14.35
C LYS A 381 -25.10 -14.94 -13.32
N GLU A 382 -24.42 -14.83 -12.18
CA GLU A 382 -24.54 -15.79 -11.07
C GLU A 382 -25.81 -15.58 -10.23
N GLY A 383 -26.62 -14.56 -10.54
CA GLY A 383 -27.87 -14.26 -9.85
C GLY A 383 -27.73 -13.36 -8.63
N ALA A 384 -26.58 -12.72 -8.42
CA ALA A 384 -26.44 -11.69 -7.39
C ALA A 384 -27.35 -10.49 -7.73
N LYS A 385 -28.12 -10.04 -6.75
CA LYS A 385 -29.02 -8.89 -6.92
C LYS A 385 -28.23 -7.59 -6.77
N VAL A 386 -28.32 -6.72 -7.77
CA VAL A 386 -27.75 -5.37 -7.70
C VAL A 386 -28.68 -4.50 -6.86
N LEU A 387 -28.21 -4.01 -5.72
CA LEU A 387 -28.98 -3.10 -4.85
C LEU A 387 -28.78 -1.64 -5.26
N THR A 388 -27.56 -1.27 -5.69
CA THR A 388 -27.26 0.03 -6.30
C THR A 388 -26.00 -0.05 -7.16
N GLY A 389 -25.78 0.89 -8.09
CA GLY A 389 -24.63 0.92 -8.98
C GLY A 389 -24.72 -0.07 -10.13
N GLY A 390 -23.72 -0.92 -10.29
CA GLY A 390 -23.69 -2.00 -11.31
C GLY A 390 -23.41 -1.57 -12.73
N VAL A 391 -22.88 -0.36 -12.93
CA VAL A 391 -22.59 0.25 -14.25
C VAL A 391 -21.39 1.20 -14.20
N ALA A 392 -20.83 1.48 -15.38
CA ALA A 392 -19.90 2.58 -15.56
C ALA A 392 -20.53 3.92 -15.19
N ASN A 393 -19.73 4.87 -14.71
CA ASN A 393 -20.16 6.23 -14.43
C ASN A 393 -19.57 7.20 -15.46
N LYS A 394 -20.26 7.37 -16.60
CA LYS A 394 -19.79 8.26 -17.66
C LYS A 394 -19.77 9.71 -17.17
N GLN A 395 -18.60 10.32 -17.20
CA GLN A 395 -18.39 11.73 -16.94
C GLN A 395 -18.54 12.57 -18.21
N SER A 396 -18.47 13.89 -18.08
CA SER A 396 -18.55 14.84 -19.18
C SER A 396 -17.35 15.80 -19.17
N GLY A 397 -17.21 16.61 -20.24
CA GLY A 397 -16.14 17.58 -20.37
C GLY A 397 -14.76 16.93 -20.37
N ASP A 398 -13.81 17.51 -19.63
CA ASP A 398 -12.43 17.04 -19.52
C ASP A 398 -12.31 15.61 -18.95
N LEU A 399 -13.33 15.15 -18.23
CA LEU A 399 -13.35 13.83 -17.57
C LEU A 399 -13.99 12.73 -18.44
N ALA A 400 -14.47 13.04 -19.65
CA ALA A 400 -15.25 12.11 -20.48
C ALA A 400 -14.48 10.84 -20.88
N GLY A 401 -13.14 10.92 -20.96
CA GLY A 401 -12.26 9.77 -21.26
C GLY A 401 -11.81 8.97 -20.03
N GLY A 402 -12.23 9.37 -18.82
CA GLY A 402 -11.77 8.74 -17.57
C GLY A 402 -12.50 7.43 -17.22
N TYR A 403 -11.88 6.66 -16.36
CA TYR A 403 -12.26 5.28 -16.02
C TYR A 403 -13.14 5.21 -14.76
N TYR A 404 -14.35 5.77 -14.80
CA TYR A 404 -15.24 5.89 -13.64
C TYR A 404 -16.27 4.76 -13.57
N ILE A 405 -16.43 4.16 -12.39
CA ILE A 405 -17.45 3.13 -12.09
C ILE A 405 -18.27 3.56 -10.89
N LYS A 406 -19.59 3.43 -10.97
CA LYS A 406 -20.47 3.70 -9.81
C LYS A 406 -20.21 2.71 -8.70
N PRO A 407 -20.11 3.17 -7.41
CA PRO A 407 -20.10 2.27 -6.28
C PRO A 407 -21.24 1.27 -6.37
N THR A 408 -20.91 -0.02 -6.24
CA THR A 408 -21.81 -1.12 -6.53
C THR A 408 -22.01 -1.99 -5.30
N VAL A 409 -23.26 -2.25 -4.95
CA VAL A 409 -23.66 -3.13 -3.85
C VAL A 409 -24.43 -4.32 -4.42
N PHE A 410 -23.89 -5.52 -4.22
CA PHE A 410 -24.56 -6.78 -4.50
C PHE A 410 -25.16 -7.41 -3.25
N GLU A 411 -26.31 -8.05 -3.38
CA GLU A 411 -26.85 -9.01 -2.40
C GLU A 411 -26.72 -10.42 -2.98
N GLY A 412 -26.26 -11.37 -2.16
CA GLY A 412 -26.07 -12.75 -2.60
C GLY A 412 -25.59 -13.67 -1.48
N HIS A 413 -24.87 -14.73 -1.85
CA HIS A 413 -24.34 -15.69 -0.90
C HIS A 413 -22.82 -15.91 -1.07
N ASN A 414 -22.16 -16.33 0.02
CA ASN A 414 -20.70 -16.40 0.12
C ASN A 414 -20.01 -17.30 -0.93
N LYS A 415 -20.73 -18.19 -1.63
CA LYS A 415 -20.13 -19.08 -2.65
C LYS A 415 -20.08 -18.47 -4.06
N MET A 416 -20.69 -17.30 -4.29
CA MET A 416 -20.59 -16.59 -5.56
C MET A 416 -19.18 -16.03 -5.76
N ARG A 417 -18.73 -15.94 -7.01
CA ARG A 417 -17.40 -15.40 -7.35
C ARG A 417 -17.19 -13.98 -6.84
N VAL A 418 -18.23 -13.14 -6.90
CA VAL A 418 -18.19 -11.77 -6.38
C VAL A 418 -17.97 -11.68 -4.86
N PHE A 419 -18.17 -12.81 -4.11
CA PHE A 419 -17.83 -12.94 -2.69
C PHE A 419 -16.47 -13.58 -2.45
N GLN A 420 -15.94 -14.38 -3.38
CA GLN A 420 -14.73 -15.16 -3.18
C GLN A 420 -13.50 -14.57 -3.87
N GLU A 421 -13.68 -13.91 -5.02
CA GLU A 421 -12.59 -13.38 -5.83
C GLU A 421 -12.37 -11.88 -5.60
N GLU A 422 -11.13 -11.44 -5.67
CA GLU A 422 -10.76 -10.04 -5.50
C GLU A 422 -11.08 -9.23 -6.77
N ILE A 423 -12.03 -8.31 -6.65
CA ILE A 423 -12.43 -7.42 -7.75
C ILE A 423 -11.50 -6.22 -7.85
N PHE A 424 -11.08 -5.68 -6.71
CA PHE A 424 -10.22 -4.52 -6.56
C PHE A 424 -10.81 -3.25 -7.20
N GLY A 425 -12.05 -2.95 -6.81
CA GLY A 425 -12.83 -1.80 -7.27
C GLY A 425 -13.97 -1.49 -6.30
N PRO A 426 -14.80 -0.46 -6.57
CA PRO A 426 -15.82 0.01 -5.66
C PRO A 426 -17.04 -0.93 -5.64
N VAL A 427 -16.83 -2.20 -5.30
CA VAL A 427 -17.84 -3.26 -5.31
C VAL A 427 -17.83 -3.98 -3.98
N VAL A 428 -18.97 -4.01 -3.29
CA VAL A 428 -19.20 -4.79 -2.08
C VAL A 428 -20.30 -5.82 -2.30
N SER A 429 -20.10 -7.02 -1.76
CA SER A 429 -21.07 -8.11 -1.78
C SER A 429 -21.61 -8.34 -0.37
N VAL A 430 -22.93 -8.26 -0.21
CA VAL A 430 -23.63 -8.32 1.08
C VAL A 430 -24.34 -9.65 1.26
N THR A 431 -24.17 -10.26 2.41
CA THR A 431 -24.93 -11.44 2.84
C THR A 431 -25.35 -11.30 4.30
N THR A 432 -26.33 -12.11 4.71
CA THR A 432 -26.82 -12.12 6.10
C THR A 432 -26.21 -13.27 6.89
N PHE A 433 -26.23 -13.13 8.23
CA PHE A 433 -25.98 -14.22 9.18
C PHE A 433 -26.99 -14.17 10.32
N ASP A 434 -27.23 -15.32 10.94
CA ASP A 434 -28.19 -15.45 12.04
C ASP A 434 -27.48 -15.53 13.41
N THR A 435 -26.35 -16.23 13.48
CA THR A 435 -25.60 -16.43 14.74
C THR A 435 -24.15 -15.98 14.61
N PRO A 436 -23.48 -15.64 15.73
CA PRO A 436 -22.06 -15.28 15.72
C PRO A 436 -21.16 -16.38 15.11
N GLU A 437 -21.50 -17.66 15.32
CA GLU A 437 -20.76 -18.81 14.79
C GLU A 437 -20.83 -18.83 13.25
N GLN A 438 -22.02 -18.62 12.69
CA GLN A 438 -22.21 -18.49 11.24
C GLN A 438 -21.44 -17.30 10.66
N ALA A 439 -21.46 -16.15 11.34
CA ALA A 439 -20.66 -14.99 10.91
C ALA A 439 -19.17 -15.30 10.87
N MET A 440 -18.65 -16.00 11.89
CA MET A 440 -17.25 -16.41 11.98
C MET A 440 -16.88 -17.40 10.86
N GLU A 441 -17.75 -18.37 10.58
CA GLU A 441 -17.57 -19.33 9.50
C GLU A 441 -17.48 -18.62 8.15
N ILE A 442 -18.46 -17.76 7.82
CA ILE A 442 -18.49 -17.00 6.56
C ILE A 442 -17.28 -16.08 6.46
N ALA A 443 -16.92 -15.39 7.54
CA ALA A 443 -15.78 -14.48 7.55
C ALA A 443 -14.48 -15.19 7.17
N ASN A 444 -14.27 -16.40 7.68
CA ASN A 444 -13.08 -17.22 7.46
C ASN A 444 -13.11 -18.07 6.17
N ASP A 445 -14.28 -18.23 5.53
CA ASP A 445 -14.45 -19.01 4.31
C ASP A 445 -14.02 -18.21 3.07
N THR A 446 -12.74 -18.05 2.93
CA THR A 446 -12.06 -17.40 1.80
C THR A 446 -10.61 -17.87 1.73
N LEU A 447 -10.00 -17.78 0.55
CA LEU A 447 -8.56 -18.05 0.34
C LEU A 447 -7.67 -16.96 0.98
N TYR A 448 -8.23 -15.80 1.26
CA TYR A 448 -7.53 -14.62 1.75
C TYR A 448 -7.58 -14.50 3.27
N GLY A 449 -6.77 -13.59 3.80
CA GLY A 449 -6.73 -13.28 5.22
C GLY A 449 -5.93 -12.00 5.49
N LEU A 450 -6.22 -10.91 4.76
CA LEU A 450 -5.49 -9.66 4.93
C LEU A 450 -6.11 -8.78 6.02
N GLY A 451 -7.34 -8.34 5.83
CA GLY A 451 -8.05 -7.47 6.75
C GLY A 451 -9.44 -7.99 7.11
N ALA A 452 -10.02 -7.42 8.19
CA ALA A 452 -11.42 -7.62 8.58
C ALA A 452 -11.92 -6.45 9.42
N GLY A 453 -13.22 -6.16 9.36
CA GLY A 453 -13.92 -5.21 10.20
C GLY A 453 -14.97 -5.88 11.07
N VAL A 454 -15.13 -5.39 12.31
CA VAL A 454 -16.15 -5.86 13.24
C VAL A 454 -16.83 -4.66 13.87
N TRP A 455 -18.16 -4.59 13.78
CA TRP A 455 -18.96 -3.49 14.30
C TRP A 455 -19.94 -4.03 15.32
N THR A 456 -19.75 -3.69 16.58
CA THR A 456 -20.54 -4.14 17.72
C THR A 456 -20.33 -3.21 18.91
N ARG A 457 -21.33 -3.12 19.77
CA ARG A 457 -21.24 -2.41 21.08
C ARG A 457 -20.82 -3.37 22.21
N ASP A 458 -20.79 -4.68 21.93
CA ASP A 458 -20.44 -5.70 22.91
C ASP A 458 -18.94 -6.02 22.88
N LEU A 459 -18.29 -5.79 24.02
CA LEU A 459 -16.84 -5.98 24.16
C LEU A 459 -16.43 -7.47 23.98
N ASN A 460 -17.25 -8.42 24.47
CA ASN A 460 -16.92 -9.84 24.34
C ASN A 460 -16.98 -10.30 22.89
N THR A 461 -17.99 -9.85 22.15
CA THR A 461 -18.13 -10.11 20.70
C THR A 461 -16.94 -9.49 19.97
N ALA A 462 -16.60 -8.23 20.24
CA ALA A 462 -15.46 -7.54 19.65
C ALA A 462 -14.16 -8.32 19.85
N TYR A 463 -13.88 -8.77 21.08
CA TYR A 463 -12.67 -9.52 21.41
C TYR A 463 -12.65 -10.90 20.75
N ARG A 464 -13.77 -11.67 20.82
CA ARG A 464 -13.86 -13.00 20.22
C ARG A 464 -13.66 -12.97 18.71
N PHE A 465 -14.27 -12.00 18.03
CA PHE A 465 -14.11 -11.84 16.59
C PHE A 465 -12.69 -11.35 16.23
N GLY A 466 -12.14 -10.40 16.99
CA GLY A 466 -10.75 -9.98 16.82
C GLY A 466 -9.74 -11.12 16.92
N ARG A 467 -10.01 -12.12 17.77
CA ARG A 467 -9.16 -13.32 17.96
C ARG A 467 -9.47 -14.46 16.98
N GLY A 468 -10.73 -14.60 16.58
CA GLY A 468 -11.20 -15.75 15.79
C GLY A 468 -11.07 -15.58 14.27
N ILE A 469 -11.07 -14.34 13.78
CA ILE A 469 -10.92 -14.08 12.34
C ILE A 469 -9.49 -14.35 11.91
N LYS A 470 -9.33 -15.16 10.86
CA LYS A 470 -8.03 -15.52 10.28
C LYS A 470 -7.56 -14.45 9.29
N ALA A 471 -7.26 -13.26 9.81
CA ALA A 471 -6.69 -12.14 9.08
C ALA A 471 -5.55 -11.49 9.87
N GLY A 472 -4.61 -10.88 9.16
CA GLY A 472 -3.46 -10.25 9.79
C GLY A 472 -3.78 -8.93 10.47
N ARG A 473 -4.83 -8.23 10.01
CA ARG A 473 -5.34 -7.00 10.63
C ARG A 473 -6.85 -7.12 10.86
N VAL A 474 -7.30 -6.87 12.08
CA VAL A 474 -8.72 -6.77 12.41
C VAL A 474 -8.98 -5.41 13.04
N TRP A 475 -9.92 -4.67 12.47
CA TRP A 475 -10.41 -3.41 13.00
C TRP A 475 -11.72 -3.64 13.74
N THR A 476 -11.87 -3.05 14.91
CA THR A 476 -13.11 -3.05 15.66
C THR A 476 -13.64 -1.62 15.80
N ASN A 477 -14.86 -1.39 15.33
CA ASN A 477 -15.53 -0.08 15.36
C ASN A 477 -14.74 1.05 14.67
N CYS A 478 -13.87 0.68 13.73
CA CYS A 478 -13.15 1.56 12.80
C CYS A 478 -12.75 0.74 11.57
N TYR A 479 -12.22 1.39 10.54
CA TYR A 479 -11.64 0.73 9.37
C TYR A 479 -10.57 1.64 8.74
N HIS A 480 -9.65 1.08 7.94
CA HIS A 480 -8.59 1.80 7.21
C HIS A 480 -7.67 2.69 8.07
N ALA A 481 -7.43 2.34 9.33
CA ALA A 481 -6.39 2.98 10.14
C ALA A 481 -5.06 2.22 9.99
N TYR A 482 -4.00 2.92 9.54
CA TYR A 482 -2.69 2.33 9.25
C TYR A 482 -1.54 3.04 9.98
N PRO A 483 -1.53 3.07 11.33
CA PRO A 483 -0.43 3.71 12.05
C PRO A 483 0.87 2.94 11.85
N ALA A 484 1.98 3.65 11.69
CA ALA A 484 3.30 3.08 11.41
C ALA A 484 3.78 2.07 12.47
N HIS A 485 3.31 2.19 13.71
CA HIS A 485 3.67 1.32 14.85
C HIS A 485 2.79 0.07 15.01
N ALA A 486 1.85 -0.18 14.11
CA ALA A 486 0.99 -1.37 14.17
C ALA A 486 1.29 -2.30 12.99
N ALA A 487 1.69 -3.54 13.27
CA ALA A 487 2.06 -4.51 12.26
C ALA A 487 0.94 -4.78 11.26
N PHE A 488 1.29 -4.82 9.97
CA PHE A 488 0.40 -5.09 8.86
C PHE A 488 0.89 -6.30 8.06
N GLY A 489 0.00 -7.13 7.56
CA GLY A 489 0.33 -8.26 6.69
C GLY A 489 -0.73 -9.34 6.67
N GLY A 490 -0.64 -10.22 5.68
CA GLY A 490 -1.65 -11.23 5.40
C GLY A 490 -1.46 -12.55 6.12
N TYR A 491 -2.58 -13.28 6.27
CA TYR A 491 -2.64 -14.71 6.52
C TYR A 491 -2.98 -15.42 5.19
N LYS A 492 -2.86 -16.75 5.15
CA LYS A 492 -3.23 -17.57 3.99
C LYS A 492 -2.57 -17.05 2.69
N LYS A 493 -3.39 -16.83 1.62
CA LYS A 493 -2.88 -16.35 0.32
C LYS A 493 -2.75 -14.83 0.22
N SER A 494 -2.93 -14.10 1.33
CA SER A 494 -2.77 -12.66 1.35
C SER A 494 -1.34 -12.19 1.64
N GLY A 495 -0.40 -13.09 1.94
CA GLY A 495 0.99 -12.68 2.00
C GLY A 495 1.87 -13.47 2.98
N ILE A 496 3.15 -13.05 3.00
CA ILE A 496 4.22 -13.60 3.85
C ILE A 496 5.01 -12.43 4.42
N GLY A 497 5.25 -12.45 5.72
CA GLY A 497 5.94 -11.37 6.42
C GLY A 497 4.99 -10.31 6.98
N ARG A 498 5.55 -9.21 7.43
CA ARG A 498 4.81 -8.05 7.95
C ARG A 498 5.43 -6.76 7.44
N GLU A 499 4.57 -5.80 7.14
CA GLU A 499 4.91 -4.42 6.86
C GLU A 499 4.65 -3.56 8.11
N THR A 500 5.21 -2.35 8.15
CA THR A 500 5.08 -1.43 9.28
C THR A 500 5.61 -2.04 10.60
N HIS A 501 5.43 -1.37 11.74
CA HIS A 501 5.96 -1.81 13.03
C HIS A 501 7.49 -2.10 13.03
N LYS A 502 8.13 -2.00 14.17
CA LYS A 502 9.58 -2.24 14.31
C LYS A 502 10.04 -3.64 13.86
N MET A 503 9.14 -4.64 13.91
CA MET A 503 9.44 -6.00 13.44
C MET A 503 9.79 -6.07 11.95
N MET A 504 9.45 -5.05 11.17
CA MET A 504 9.81 -5.00 9.75
C MET A 504 11.33 -4.88 9.54
N LEU A 505 12.08 -4.34 10.50
CA LEU A 505 13.54 -4.31 10.44
C LEU A 505 14.13 -5.72 10.34
N ASP A 506 13.51 -6.73 10.97
CA ASP A 506 13.96 -8.14 10.93
C ASP A 506 13.88 -8.71 9.51
N HIS A 507 13.02 -8.15 8.64
CA HIS A 507 12.92 -8.55 7.24
C HIS A 507 13.97 -7.87 6.34
N TYR A 508 14.70 -6.88 6.84
CA TYR A 508 15.76 -6.16 6.12
C TYR A 508 17.14 -6.31 6.78
N GLN A 509 17.24 -7.20 7.75
CA GLN A 509 18.47 -7.51 8.49
C GLN A 509 18.65 -9.02 8.61
N GLN A 510 19.87 -9.44 8.89
CA GLN A 510 20.19 -10.78 9.32
C GLN A 510 20.90 -10.73 10.67
N THR A 511 20.62 -11.74 11.51
CA THR A 511 21.27 -11.85 12.82
C THR A 511 22.55 -12.65 12.68
N LYS A 512 23.67 -12.05 13.07
CA LYS A 512 24.95 -12.75 13.23
C LYS A 512 25.16 -13.06 14.69
N ASN A 513 25.39 -14.33 15.01
CA ASN A 513 25.89 -14.75 16.31
C ASN A 513 27.42 -14.79 16.32
N VAL A 514 28.03 -14.17 17.31
CA VAL A 514 29.48 -14.23 17.56
C VAL A 514 29.70 -14.78 18.98
N LEU A 515 30.28 -15.98 19.09
CA LEU A 515 30.69 -16.59 20.34
C LEU A 515 32.13 -16.21 20.62
N VAL A 516 32.37 -15.66 21.80
CA VAL A 516 33.70 -15.27 22.23
C VAL A 516 33.99 -15.97 23.55
N SER A 517 35.02 -16.83 23.55
CA SER A 517 35.57 -17.38 24.79
C SER A 517 36.77 -16.56 25.26
N TYR A 518 36.74 -16.18 26.49
CA TYR A 518 37.84 -15.51 27.22
C TYR A 518 38.76 -16.50 27.95
N SER A 519 38.42 -17.81 27.89
CA SER A 519 39.24 -18.87 28.51
C SER A 519 40.53 -19.08 27.73
N THR A 520 41.64 -19.22 28.45
CA THR A 520 42.94 -19.62 27.88
C THR A 520 43.18 -21.12 27.96
N LYS A 521 42.23 -21.89 28.51
CA LYS A 521 42.35 -23.35 28.67
C LYS A 521 42.19 -24.06 27.34
N ALA A 522 42.88 -25.18 27.16
CA ALA A 522 42.67 -26.06 26.02
C ALA A 522 41.21 -26.55 25.96
N LEU A 523 40.65 -26.70 24.74
CA LEU A 523 39.28 -27.18 24.54
C LEU A 523 39.08 -28.64 24.98
N GLY A 524 40.15 -29.45 25.05
CA GLY A 524 40.14 -30.83 25.56
C GLY A 524 39.54 -31.87 24.61
N PHE A 525 39.40 -31.54 23.32
CA PHE A 525 38.88 -32.49 22.34
C PHE A 525 39.94 -33.32 21.63
N PHE A 526 41.20 -32.87 21.61
CA PHE A 526 42.31 -33.54 20.93
C PHE A 526 43.61 -33.53 21.77
#